data_ebd9d590826c17fb6e287a77657191fb
#
_entry.id   ebd9d590826c17fb6e287a77657191fb
#
_cell.length_a   1.000
_cell.length_b   1.000
_cell.length_c   1.000
_cell.angle_alpha   90.00
_cell.angle_beta   90.00
_cell.angle_gamma   90.00
#
_symmetry.space_group_name_H-M   'P 1'
#
loop_
_entity.id
_entity.type
_entity.pdbx_description
1 polymer ?
#
loop_
_entity_poly.entity_id
_entity_poly.type
_entity_poly.pdbx_seq_one_letter_code
_entity_poly.pdbx_strand_id
1 'polypeptide(L)'
;MVREMRLKPALQSWKIVFITDRTQLEEQLSETGHSIGFTIKNANFINPKATPDGKSLKELLSNDNSDMVMAMIHKFQENGDLEGLQIFPELNPNTNILVMTDEAHRSQYSLLAANLDKALPNATSIGFTGTPTGKTEKKYKDYIDKYTMRQAIDDGVTLEIVYEGFTHNAEVEEKKAMDKKFEDVFSDYQLTERLQILGFGSRDAYLEAIETIRDKAKNMVTHYVE
;
A
#
# COMPACT_ATOMS: atom_id res chain seq x y z
N MET A 1 7.05 -12.26 17.37
CA MET A 1 7.46 -13.24 16.36
C MET A 1 8.97 -13.31 16.15
N VAL A 2 9.68 -12.27 15.66
CA VAL A 2 11.14 -12.30 15.39
C VAL A 2 11.95 -12.72 16.61
N ARG A 3 11.64 -12.16 17.79
CA ARG A 3 12.30 -12.54 19.05
C ARG A 3 12.18 -14.03 19.34
N GLU A 4 10.98 -14.59 19.15
CA GLU A 4 10.75 -16.03 19.32
C GLU A 4 11.52 -16.88 18.32
N MET A 5 11.64 -16.40 17.07
CA MET A 5 12.44 -17.08 16.06
C MET A 5 13.92 -17.17 16.47
N ARG A 6 14.48 -16.07 17.02
CA ARG A 6 15.89 -16.04 17.47
C ARG A 6 16.17 -16.98 18.65
N LEU A 7 15.16 -17.33 19.43
CA LEU A 7 15.27 -18.28 20.55
C LEU A 7 15.20 -19.76 20.10
N LYS A 8 14.73 -20.02 18.89
CA LYS A 8 14.62 -21.39 18.36
C LYS A 8 15.82 -21.76 17.50
N PRO A 9 16.60 -22.82 17.85
CA PRO A 9 17.78 -23.22 17.09
C PRO A 9 17.55 -23.38 15.58
N ALA A 10 16.40 -23.91 15.17
CA ALA A 10 16.06 -24.10 13.76
C ALA A 10 15.77 -22.80 12.99
N LEU A 11 15.49 -21.68 13.68
CA LEU A 11 15.08 -20.42 13.07
C LEU A 11 16.04 -19.25 13.38
N GLN A 12 16.97 -19.44 14.32
CA GLN A 12 17.86 -18.37 14.76
C GLN A 12 18.75 -17.80 13.66
N SER A 13 19.11 -18.63 12.67
CA SER A 13 19.98 -18.25 11.56
C SER A 13 19.23 -17.69 10.34
N TRP A 14 17.90 -17.58 10.41
CA TRP A 14 17.12 -17.06 9.30
C TRP A 14 17.42 -15.58 9.06
N LYS A 15 17.56 -15.20 7.80
CA LYS A 15 17.56 -13.81 7.36
C LYS A 15 16.12 -13.27 7.44
N ILE A 16 15.94 -12.05 7.95
CA ILE A 16 14.63 -11.40 8.04
C ILE A 16 14.65 -10.15 7.21
N VAL A 17 13.72 -10.04 6.29
CA VAL A 17 13.59 -8.89 5.38
C VAL A 17 12.24 -8.22 5.60
N PHE A 18 12.27 -6.99 6.11
CA PHE A 18 11.08 -6.15 6.26
C PHE A 18 10.90 -5.32 5.01
N ILE A 19 9.70 -5.36 4.44
CA ILE A 19 9.34 -4.58 3.26
C ILE A 19 8.22 -3.62 3.62
N THR A 20 8.46 -2.33 3.32
CA THR A 20 7.46 -1.26 3.48
C THR A 20 7.26 -0.50 2.17
N ASP A 21 6.17 0.26 2.04
CA ASP A 21 5.92 1.15 0.91
C ASP A 21 6.19 2.63 1.22
N ARG A 22 6.42 2.97 2.50
CA ARG A 22 6.57 4.35 2.98
C ARG A 22 7.83 4.54 3.81
N THR A 23 8.51 5.65 3.58
CA THR A 23 9.73 6.05 4.31
C THR A 23 9.49 6.19 5.81
N GLN A 24 8.35 6.78 6.20
CA GLN A 24 8.01 6.95 7.62
C GLN A 24 7.86 5.63 8.36
N LEU A 25 7.30 4.60 7.69
CA LEU A 25 7.20 3.26 8.28
C LEU A 25 8.57 2.59 8.38
N GLU A 26 9.45 2.82 7.41
CA GLU A 26 10.84 2.33 7.46
C GLU A 26 11.57 2.88 8.70
N GLU A 27 11.45 4.17 8.97
CA GLU A 27 12.06 4.81 10.14
C GLU A 27 11.47 4.28 11.45
N GLN A 28 10.14 4.28 11.59
CA GLN A 28 9.45 3.81 12.80
C GLN A 28 9.75 2.34 13.14
N LEU A 29 9.72 1.46 12.14
CA LEU A 29 10.02 0.04 12.36
C LEU A 29 11.49 -0.16 12.72
N SER A 30 12.39 0.61 12.11
CA SER A 30 13.82 0.58 12.43
C SER A 30 14.07 1.04 13.86
N GLU A 31 13.52 2.17 14.28
CA GLU A 31 13.62 2.70 15.64
C GLU A 31 13.02 1.73 16.67
N THR A 32 11.84 1.18 16.37
CA THR A 32 11.21 0.17 17.23
C THR A 32 12.11 -1.06 17.38
N GLY A 33 12.69 -1.55 16.27
CA GLY A 33 13.61 -2.68 16.31
C GLY A 33 14.83 -2.40 17.17
N HIS A 34 15.44 -1.23 17.02
CA HIS A 34 16.59 -0.81 17.83
C HIS A 34 16.22 -0.69 19.32
N SER A 35 15.06 -0.13 19.66
CA SER A 35 14.62 0.04 21.04
C SER A 35 14.44 -1.29 21.79
N ILE A 36 14.14 -2.36 21.07
CA ILE A 36 14.01 -3.73 21.63
C ILE A 36 15.26 -4.59 21.44
N GLY A 37 16.40 -3.96 21.06
CA GLY A 37 17.72 -4.58 21.02
C GLY A 37 18.05 -5.32 19.73
N PHE A 38 17.33 -5.06 18.63
CA PHE A 38 17.70 -5.60 17.33
C PHE A 38 18.52 -4.60 16.51
N THR A 39 19.53 -5.10 15.80
CA THR A 39 20.26 -4.35 14.78
C THR A 39 19.60 -4.58 13.44
N ILE A 40 18.99 -3.54 12.88
CA ILE A 40 18.34 -3.58 11.56
C ILE A 40 19.22 -2.80 10.58
N LYS A 41 19.54 -3.42 9.45
CA LYS A 41 20.31 -2.82 8.36
C LYS A 41 19.35 -2.22 7.34
N ASN A 42 19.39 -0.91 7.19
CA ASN A 42 18.59 -0.20 6.20
C ASN A 42 19.27 -0.23 4.85
N ALA A 43 18.58 -0.74 3.83
CA ALA A 43 19.09 -0.76 2.47
C ALA A 43 18.85 0.57 1.77
N ASN A 44 19.89 1.18 1.20
CA ASN A 44 19.78 2.35 0.35
C ASN A 44 20.28 2.01 -1.06
N PHE A 45 19.37 2.01 -2.03
CA PHE A 45 19.69 1.68 -3.42
C PHE A 45 20.45 2.80 -4.13
N ILE A 46 20.09 4.07 -3.86
CA ILE A 46 20.61 5.23 -4.59
C ILE A 46 22.00 5.63 -4.10
N ASN A 47 22.25 5.50 -2.79
CA ASN A 47 23.51 5.90 -2.19
C ASN A 47 23.96 4.90 -1.12
N PRO A 48 24.75 3.89 -1.50
CA PRO A 48 25.26 2.89 -0.56
C PRO A 48 26.02 3.48 0.62
N LYS A 49 26.66 4.66 0.44
CA LYS A 49 27.41 5.34 1.51
C LYS A 49 26.50 6.00 2.55
N ALA A 50 25.22 6.19 2.26
CA ALA A 50 24.26 6.75 3.19
C ALA A 50 23.70 5.72 4.18
N THR A 51 23.96 4.44 3.98
CA THR A 51 23.62 3.41 4.96
C THR A 51 24.68 3.34 6.05
N PRO A 52 24.34 3.04 7.31
CA PRO A 52 25.31 2.89 8.37
C PRO A 52 26.45 1.91 8.03
N ASP A 53 26.13 0.84 7.29
CA ASP A 53 27.08 -0.19 6.86
C ASP A 53 27.65 0.03 5.45
N GLY A 54 27.22 1.08 4.73
CA GLY A 54 27.67 1.38 3.36
C GLY A 54 27.28 0.34 2.30
N LYS A 55 26.38 -0.59 2.61
CA LYS A 55 25.99 -1.70 1.73
C LYS A 55 24.72 -1.40 0.96
N SER A 56 24.68 -1.81 -0.30
CA SER A 56 23.48 -1.74 -1.12
C SER A 56 22.46 -2.83 -0.77
N LEU A 57 21.20 -2.66 -1.21
CA LEU A 57 20.17 -3.70 -1.07
C LEU A 57 20.66 -5.05 -1.63
N LYS A 58 21.30 -5.04 -2.80
CA LYS A 58 21.81 -6.25 -3.44
C LYS A 58 22.85 -6.96 -2.57
N GLU A 59 23.78 -6.23 -2.01
CA GLU A 59 24.81 -6.80 -1.12
C GLU A 59 24.24 -7.35 0.18
N LEU A 60 23.24 -6.66 0.77
CA LEU A 60 22.59 -7.12 1.99
C LEU A 60 21.75 -8.37 1.80
N LEU A 61 21.12 -8.52 0.64
CA LEU A 61 20.28 -9.67 0.33
C LEU A 61 21.07 -10.87 -0.20
N SER A 62 22.15 -10.65 -0.96
CA SER A 62 22.93 -11.72 -1.60
C SER A 62 23.75 -12.58 -0.62
N ASN A 63 23.98 -12.12 0.61
CA ASN A 63 24.71 -12.91 1.59
C ASN A 63 23.77 -13.78 2.44
N ASP A 64 24.28 -14.89 3.00
CA ASP A 64 23.52 -15.84 3.82
C ASP A 64 23.53 -15.51 5.33
N ASN A 65 23.98 -14.32 5.70
CA ASN A 65 23.98 -13.90 7.09
C ASN A 65 22.56 -13.81 7.65
N SER A 66 22.42 -14.09 8.94
CA SER A 66 21.15 -13.96 9.68
C SER A 66 20.76 -12.49 9.97
N ASP A 67 21.05 -11.61 9.04
CA ASP A 67 20.77 -10.18 9.17
C ASP A 67 19.27 -9.90 9.20
N MET A 68 18.93 -8.80 9.88
CA MET A 68 17.64 -8.15 9.74
C MET A 68 17.79 -6.96 8.81
N VAL A 69 17.12 -7.00 7.67
CA VAL A 69 17.22 -5.98 6.62
C VAL A 69 15.87 -5.27 6.49
N MET A 70 15.89 -3.95 6.49
CA MET A 70 14.75 -3.11 6.15
C MET A 70 14.92 -2.55 4.75
N ALA A 71 13.89 -2.67 3.93
CA ALA A 71 13.90 -2.12 2.58
C ALA A 71 12.51 -1.60 2.18
N MET A 72 12.49 -0.55 1.38
CA MET A 72 11.28 -0.11 0.71
C MET A 72 11.06 -0.93 -0.57
N ILE A 73 9.80 -1.22 -0.89
CA ILE A 73 9.47 -1.96 -2.12
C ILE A 73 10.00 -1.29 -3.39
N HIS A 74 10.07 0.04 -3.42
CA HIS A 74 10.59 0.82 -4.55
C HIS A 74 12.08 0.56 -4.84
N LYS A 75 12.81 -0.02 -3.89
CA LYS A 75 14.24 -0.36 -4.06
C LYS A 75 14.45 -1.61 -4.93
N PHE A 76 13.37 -2.36 -5.23
CA PHE A 76 13.39 -3.51 -6.11
C PHE A 76 13.17 -3.12 -7.59
N GLN A 77 13.87 -2.09 -8.02
CA GLN A 77 13.90 -1.67 -9.42
C GLN A 77 15.34 -1.46 -9.88
N GLU A 78 15.61 -1.73 -11.14
CA GLU A 78 16.87 -1.34 -11.78
C GLU A 78 16.75 0.12 -12.23
N ASN A 79 17.81 0.91 -12.01
CA ASN A 79 17.96 2.20 -12.64
C ASN A 79 18.35 1.96 -14.11
N GLY A 80 17.39 1.96 -14.98
CA GLY A 80 17.60 1.87 -16.41
C GLY A 80 16.54 2.69 -17.11
N ASP A 81 16.94 3.39 -18.15
CA ASP A 81 16.04 4.06 -19.06
C ASP A 81 14.92 3.11 -19.47
N LEU A 82 13.72 3.65 -19.63
CA LEU A 82 12.46 2.94 -19.91
C LEU A 82 12.44 2.03 -21.18
N GLU A 83 13.56 1.80 -21.81
CA GLU A 83 13.71 1.01 -23.06
C GLU A 83 13.80 -0.50 -22.89
N GLY A 84 13.72 -1.01 -21.69
CA GLY A 84 13.61 -2.46 -21.46
C GLY A 84 13.12 -2.74 -20.06
N LEU A 85 12.10 -3.57 -19.92
CA LEU A 85 11.68 -4.19 -18.68
C LEU A 85 12.87 -4.98 -18.10
N GLN A 86 13.80 -4.30 -17.43
CA GLN A 86 14.93 -4.96 -16.79
C GLN A 86 14.38 -5.74 -15.61
N ILE A 87 14.44 -7.04 -15.77
CA ILE A 87 14.04 -7.99 -14.75
C ILE A 87 15.09 -7.93 -13.65
N PHE A 88 14.64 -7.59 -12.43
CA PHE A 88 15.53 -7.60 -11.26
C PHE A 88 16.19 -8.97 -11.08
N PRO A 89 17.49 -9.04 -10.76
CA PRO A 89 18.21 -10.31 -10.69
C PRO A 89 17.76 -11.15 -9.49
N GLU A 90 17.92 -12.46 -9.59
CA GLU A 90 17.92 -13.33 -8.42
C GLU A 90 19.11 -12.97 -7.54
N LEU A 91 18.87 -12.72 -6.26
CA LEU A 91 19.89 -12.33 -5.30
C LEU A 91 20.24 -13.45 -4.34
N ASN A 92 19.22 -14.17 -3.87
CA ASN A 92 19.45 -15.23 -2.89
C ASN A 92 18.38 -16.33 -2.98
N PRO A 93 18.74 -17.55 -3.42
CA PRO A 93 17.83 -18.69 -3.50
C PRO A 93 17.64 -19.43 -2.17
N ASN A 94 18.23 -18.97 -1.07
CA ASN A 94 18.16 -19.64 0.22
C ASN A 94 16.71 -19.69 0.75
N THR A 95 16.33 -20.85 1.29
CA THR A 95 15.01 -21.06 1.90
C THR A 95 14.88 -20.47 3.32
N ASN A 96 16.01 -20.18 3.98
CA ASN A 96 16.05 -19.64 5.34
C ASN A 96 15.93 -18.12 5.35
N ILE A 97 15.01 -17.59 4.55
CA ILE A 97 14.69 -16.16 4.46
C ILE A 97 13.21 -15.98 4.76
N LEU A 98 12.90 -15.05 5.67
CA LEU A 98 11.55 -14.62 5.96
C LEU A 98 11.37 -13.18 5.47
N VAL A 99 10.45 -12.98 4.54
CA VAL A 99 10.01 -11.68 4.06
C VAL A 99 8.74 -11.27 4.79
N MET A 100 8.78 -10.15 5.47
CA MET A 100 7.66 -9.57 6.21
C MET A 100 7.24 -8.27 5.53
N THR A 101 6.10 -8.27 4.87
CA THR A 101 5.61 -7.13 4.09
C THR A 101 4.51 -6.40 4.84
N ASP A 102 4.75 -5.13 5.18
CA ASP A 102 3.72 -4.24 5.70
C ASP A 102 2.89 -3.64 4.57
N GLU A 103 1.64 -3.29 4.87
CA GLU A 103 0.64 -2.82 3.90
C GLU A 103 0.60 -3.74 2.65
N ALA A 104 0.58 -5.06 2.90
CA ALA A 104 0.72 -6.08 1.87
C ALA A 104 -0.28 -5.96 0.71
N HIS A 105 -1.43 -5.32 0.92
CA HIS A 105 -2.41 -5.05 -0.13
C HIS A 105 -1.91 -4.03 -1.17
N ARG A 106 -0.99 -3.12 -0.82
CA ARG A 106 -0.46 -2.08 -1.71
C ARG A 106 0.69 -2.58 -2.56
N SER A 107 1.61 -3.33 -1.97
CA SER A 107 2.84 -3.79 -2.62
C SER A 107 2.62 -4.88 -3.68
N GLN A 108 1.40 -5.46 -3.76
CA GLN A 108 1.11 -6.65 -4.58
C GLN A 108 0.94 -6.42 -6.08
N TYR A 109 0.78 -5.18 -6.54
CA TYR A 109 0.29 -4.90 -7.89
C TYR A 109 1.32 -4.36 -8.86
N SER A 110 2.57 -4.29 -8.44
CA SER A 110 3.59 -3.66 -9.23
C SER A 110 4.61 -4.69 -9.73
N LEU A 111 5.32 -4.33 -10.80
CA LEU A 111 6.55 -4.98 -11.23
C LEU A 111 7.53 -5.18 -10.06
N LEU A 112 7.50 -4.28 -9.07
CA LEU A 112 8.34 -4.31 -7.88
C LEU A 112 8.08 -5.54 -7.00
N ALA A 113 6.82 -5.96 -6.86
CA ALA A 113 6.50 -7.20 -6.13
C ALA A 113 7.02 -8.44 -6.86
N ALA A 114 6.89 -8.47 -8.18
CA ALA A 114 7.45 -9.55 -8.99
C ALA A 114 8.99 -9.57 -8.93
N ASN A 115 9.63 -8.41 -8.89
CA ASN A 115 11.07 -8.28 -8.70
C ASN A 115 11.53 -8.76 -7.33
N LEU A 116 10.77 -8.46 -6.26
CA LEU A 116 11.04 -9.00 -4.92
C LEU A 116 10.95 -10.53 -4.90
N ASP A 117 9.88 -11.09 -5.47
CA ASP A 117 9.68 -12.54 -5.54
C ASP A 117 10.79 -13.21 -6.37
N LYS A 118 11.26 -12.56 -7.42
CA LYS A 118 12.39 -13.04 -8.21
C LYS A 118 13.73 -12.90 -7.50
N ALA A 119 13.94 -11.83 -6.76
CA ALA A 119 15.16 -11.62 -5.99
C ALA A 119 15.34 -12.69 -4.90
N LEU A 120 14.26 -13.15 -4.31
CA LEU A 120 14.22 -14.11 -3.20
C LEU A 120 13.23 -15.25 -3.47
N PRO A 121 13.49 -16.12 -4.47
CA PRO A 121 12.48 -17.02 -5.03
C PRO A 121 11.99 -18.10 -4.06
N ASN A 122 12.79 -18.46 -3.08
CA ASN A 122 12.47 -19.51 -2.11
C ASN A 122 12.18 -18.96 -0.69
N ALA A 123 12.06 -17.65 -0.56
CA ALA A 123 11.76 -17.04 0.74
C ALA A 123 10.33 -17.34 1.20
N THR A 124 10.17 -17.54 2.51
CA THR A 124 8.86 -17.58 3.14
C THR A 124 8.33 -16.14 3.29
N SER A 125 7.12 -15.87 2.84
CA SER A 125 6.54 -14.53 2.89
C SER A 125 5.34 -14.47 3.83
N ILE A 126 5.30 -13.42 4.67
CA ILE A 126 4.17 -13.06 5.54
C ILE A 126 3.76 -11.62 5.21
N GLY A 127 2.46 -11.41 4.99
CA GLY A 127 1.89 -10.10 4.74
C GLY A 127 1.09 -9.58 5.94
N PHE A 128 1.26 -8.32 6.28
CA PHE A 128 0.48 -7.60 7.27
C PHE A 128 -0.38 -6.57 6.54
N THR A 129 -1.66 -6.50 6.82
CA THR A 129 -2.57 -5.53 6.20
C THR A 129 -3.85 -5.35 6.99
N GLY A 130 -4.30 -4.12 7.11
CA GLY A 130 -5.64 -3.80 7.66
C GLY A 130 -6.76 -3.94 6.62
N THR A 131 -6.45 -4.01 5.32
CA THR A 131 -7.43 -4.04 4.22
C THR A 131 -7.08 -5.11 3.19
N PRO A 132 -7.21 -6.40 3.53
CA PRO A 132 -6.90 -7.48 2.61
C PRO A 132 -7.81 -7.45 1.38
N THR A 133 -7.25 -7.82 0.24
CA THR A 133 -7.95 -7.93 -1.04
C THR A 133 -7.85 -9.36 -1.57
N GLY A 134 -8.73 -9.76 -2.48
CA GLY A 134 -8.68 -11.10 -3.06
C GLY A 134 -7.36 -11.47 -3.75
N LYS A 135 -6.54 -10.46 -4.11
CA LYS A 135 -5.21 -10.69 -4.64
C LYS A 135 -4.20 -10.93 -3.51
N THR A 136 -4.33 -10.21 -2.38
CA THR A 136 -3.53 -10.45 -1.17
C THR A 136 -3.71 -11.89 -0.70
N GLU A 137 -4.96 -12.36 -0.68
CA GLU A 137 -5.29 -13.75 -0.31
C GLU A 137 -4.68 -14.78 -1.28
N LYS A 138 -4.64 -14.49 -2.57
CA LYS A 138 -4.00 -15.38 -3.55
C LYS A 138 -2.49 -15.52 -3.32
N LYS A 139 -1.80 -14.46 -2.91
CA LYS A 139 -0.35 -14.49 -2.67
C LYS A 139 0.00 -15.15 -1.35
N TYR A 140 -0.63 -14.72 -0.27
CA TYR A 140 -0.30 -15.17 1.08
C TYR A 140 -1.12 -16.37 1.55
N LYS A 141 -2.12 -16.79 0.76
CA LYS A 141 -3.00 -17.95 1.01
C LYS A 141 -3.81 -17.79 2.31
N ASP A 142 -3.44 -18.55 3.36
CA ASP A 142 -4.20 -18.61 4.60
C ASP A 142 -3.85 -17.47 5.56
N TYR A 143 -4.83 -17.04 6.33
CA TYR A 143 -4.61 -16.13 7.43
C TYR A 143 -3.97 -16.85 8.62
N ILE A 144 -2.86 -16.30 9.12
CA ILE A 144 -2.24 -16.77 10.36
C ILE A 144 -3.07 -16.27 11.56
N ASP A 145 -3.50 -15.01 11.49
CA ASP A 145 -4.30 -14.36 12.52
C ASP A 145 -5.16 -13.25 11.92
N LYS A 146 -6.28 -12.94 12.57
CA LYS A 146 -7.20 -11.84 12.21
C LYS A 146 -7.61 -11.10 13.46
N TYR A 147 -7.33 -9.81 13.50
CA TYR A 147 -7.85 -8.89 14.50
C TYR A 147 -8.83 -7.93 13.82
N THR A 148 -10.11 -8.19 14.00
CA THR A 148 -11.17 -7.47 13.29
C THR A 148 -11.50 -6.15 13.94
N MET A 149 -12.11 -5.21 13.18
CA MET A 149 -12.61 -3.94 13.71
C MET A 149 -13.57 -4.17 14.89
N ARG A 150 -14.41 -5.20 14.82
CA ARG A 150 -15.33 -5.54 15.91
C ARG A 150 -14.59 -5.91 17.19
N GLN A 151 -13.58 -6.76 17.08
CA GLN A 151 -12.73 -7.10 18.23
C GLN A 151 -12.01 -5.88 18.80
N ALA A 152 -11.50 -5.00 17.94
CA ALA A 152 -10.83 -3.76 18.38
C ALA A 152 -11.78 -2.80 19.14
N ILE A 153 -13.07 -2.77 18.76
CA ILE A 153 -14.10 -2.01 19.48
C ILE A 153 -14.42 -2.69 20.83
N ASP A 154 -14.63 -3.99 20.81
CA ASP A 154 -14.96 -4.76 22.01
C ASP A 154 -13.82 -4.72 23.05
N ASP A 155 -12.54 -4.67 22.58
CA ASP A 155 -11.34 -4.51 23.41
C ASP A 155 -11.07 -3.05 23.84
N GLY A 156 -11.85 -2.07 23.38
CA GLY A 156 -11.69 -0.65 23.70
C GLY A 156 -10.45 0.00 23.04
N VAL A 157 -9.88 -0.63 22.01
CA VAL A 157 -8.71 -0.11 21.29
C VAL A 157 -9.11 0.97 20.28
N THR A 158 -10.33 0.87 19.72
CA THR A 158 -10.88 1.86 18.79
C THR A 158 -12.35 2.12 19.10
N LEU A 159 -12.89 3.19 18.51
CA LEU A 159 -14.29 3.56 18.62
C LEU A 159 -15.09 3.05 17.43
N GLU A 160 -16.38 2.83 17.65
CA GLU A 160 -17.30 2.52 16.55
C GLU A 160 -17.42 3.70 15.60
N ILE A 161 -17.36 3.43 14.30
CA ILE A 161 -17.60 4.45 13.27
C ILE A 161 -19.09 4.48 13.00
N VAL A 162 -19.74 5.57 13.37
CA VAL A 162 -21.14 5.80 13.07
C VAL A 162 -21.24 6.49 11.70
N TYR A 163 -21.98 5.88 10.79
CA TYR A 163 -22.26 6.45 9.46
C TYR A 163 -23.61 7.12 9.48
N GLU A 164 -23.63 8.42 9.27
CA GLU A 164 -24.85 9.18 9.00
C GLU A 164 -24.93 9.52 7.51
N GLY A 165 -25.97 8.99 6.85
CA GLY A 165 -26.20 9.22 5.42
C GLY A 165 -26.89 10.57 5.20
N PHE A 166 -26.25 11.45 4.45
CA PHE A 166 -26.84 12.72 4.02
C PHE A 166 -27.27 12.65 2.56
N THR A 167 -28.54 12.98 2.30
CA THR A 167 -29.06 13.14 0.94
C THR A 167 -29.15 14.63 0.62
N HIS A 168 -28.46 15.04 -0.45
CA HIS A 168 -28.62 16.39 -1.01
C HIS A 168 -29.51 16.31 -2.25
N ASN A 169 -30.51 17.16 -2.31
CA ASN A 169 -31.29 17.39 -3.54
C ASN A 169 -30.49 18.38 -4.39
N ALA A 170 -29.72 17.87 -5.35
CA ALA A 170 -29.08 18.70 -6.35
C ALA A 170 -30.03 18.87 -7.54
N GLU A 171 -30.52 20.08 -7.76
CA GLU A 171 -31.25 20.45 -8.98
C GLU A 171 -30.26 21.11 -9.94
N VAL A 172 -30.30 20.67 -11.20
CA VAL A 172 -29.51 21.29 -12.26
C VAL A 172 -30.26 22.50 -12.76
N GLU A 173 -29.72 23.69 -12.49
CA GLU A 173 -30.21 24.92 -13.11
C GLU A 173 -30.07 24.84 -14.63
N GLU A 174 -31.06 25.27 -15.37
CA GLU A 174 -31.07 25.30 -16.83
C GLU A 174 -30.85 23.91 -17.52
N LYS A 175 -31.43 22.86 -16.97
CA LYS A 175 -31.30 21.48 -17.52
C LYS A 175 -31.52 21.44 -19.05
N LYS A 176 -32.51 22.15 -19.58
CA LYS A 176 -32.80 22.19 -21.02
C LYS A 176 -31.67 22.78 -21.86
N ALA A 177 -31.00 23.83 -21.34
CA ALA A 177 -29.88 24.46 -22.05
C ALA A 177 -28.64 23.52 -22.02
N MET A 178 -28.44 22.83 -20.90
CA MET A 178 -27.37 21.84 -20.77
C MET A 178 -27.60 20.62 -21.67
N ASP A 179 -28.82 20.08 -21.70
CA ASP A 179 -29.19 18.96 -22.57
C ASP A 179 -28.99 19.30 -24.05
N LYS A 180 -29.40 20.52 -24.46
CA LYS A 180 -29.19 20.99 -25.83
C LYS A 180 -27.71 21.13 -26.18
N LYS A 181 -26.91 21.72 -25.29
CA LYS A 181 -25.48 21.90 -25.49
C LYS A 181 -24.75 20.56 -25.55
N PHE A 182 -25.18 19.59 -24.74
CA PHE A 182 -24.67 18.23 -24.79
C PHE A 182 -24.98 17.54 -26.11
N GLU A 183 -26.21 17.66 -26.60
CA GLU A 183 -26.62 17.12 -27.91
C GLU A 183 -25.80 17.73 -29.05
N ASP A 184 -25.64 19.07 -29.05
CA ASP A 184 -24.88 19.80 -30.08
C ASP A 184 -23.40 19.40 -30.10
N VAL A 185 -22.79 19.11 -28.98
CA VAL A 185 -21.34 18.77 -28.88
C VAL A 185 -21.09 17.28 -29.15
N PHE A 186 -21.99 16.39 -28.73
CA PHE A 186 -21.78 14.94 -28.76
C PHE A 186 -22.71 14.20 -29.77
N SER A 187 -23.30 14.91 -30.72
CA SER A 187 -24.17 14.32 -31.73
C SER A 187 -23.51 13.18 -32.52
N ASP A 188 -22.20 13.28 -32.76
CA ASP A 188 -21.45 12.32 -33.59
C ASP A 188 -20.93 11.10 -32.80
N TYR A 189 -21.11 11.10 -31.45
CA TYR A 189 -20.67 9.99 -30.61
C TYR A 189 -21.72 8.87 -30.50
N GLN A 190 -21.26 7.64 -30.33
CA GLN A 190 -22.14 6.51 -30.05
C GLN A 190 -22.85 6.64 -28.70
N LEU A 191 -24.06 6.07 -28.57
CA LEU A 191 -24.87 6.20 -27.35
C LEU A 191 -24.12 5.72 -26.08
N THR A 192 -23.33 4.66 -26.19
CA THR A 192 -22.52 4.10 -25.10
C THR A 192 -21.42 5.07 -24.64
N GLU A 193 -20.78 5.75 -25.57
CA GLU A 193 -19.75 6.77 -25.28
C GLU A 193 -20.38 8.01 -24.65
N ARG A 194 -21.52 8.46 -25.16
CA ARG A 194 -22.31 9.57 -24.58
C ARG A 194 -22.71 9.27 -23.14
N LEU A 195 -23.15 8.06 -22.83
CA LEU A 195 -23.53 7.64 -21.47
C LEU A 195 -22.34 7.60 -20.51
N GLN A 196 -21.17 7.19 -21.00
CA GLN A 196 -19.95 7.23 -20.22
C GLN A 196 -19.53 8.67 -19.89
N ILE A 197 -19.54 9.57 -20.87
CA ILE A 197 -19.20 10.98 -20.71
C ILE A 197 -20.19 11.64 -19.73
N LEU A 198 -21.49 11.39 -19.85
CA LEU A 198 -22.50 11.87 -18.91
C LEU A 198 -22.29 11.36 -17.49
N GLY A 199 -21.89 10.10 -17.33
CA GLY A 199 -21.61 9.50 -16.04
C GLY A 199 -20.45 10.19 -15.30
N PHE A 200 -19.38 10.51 -16.02
CA PHE A 200 -18.23 11.24 -15.45
C PHE A 200 -18.53 12.73 -15.25
N GLY A 201 -19.10 13.40 -16.26
CA GLY A 201 -19.37 14.83 -16.19
C GLY A 201 -20.41 15.21 -15.13
N SER A 202 -21.43 14.38 -14.95
CA SER A 202 -22.47 14.64 -13.94
C SER A 202 -21.94 14.49 -12.50
N ARG A 203 -21.04 13.53 -12.27
CA ARG A 203 -20.42 13.31 -10.96
C ARG A 203 -19.51 14.47 -10.56
N ASP A 204 -18.63 14.90 -11.46
CA ASP A 204 -17.67 15.96 -11.17
C ASP A 204 -18.40 17.32 -11.05
N ALA A 205 -19.35 17.61 -11.92
CA ALA A 205 -20.19 18.81 -11.83
C ALA A 205 -20.96 18.87 -10.50
N TYR A 206 -21.47 17.72 -10.02
CA TYR A 206 -22.13 17.64 -8.72
C TYR A 206 -21.16 17.88 -7.56
N LEU A 207 -19.97 17.28 -7.60
CA LEU A 207 -18.99 17.43 -6.53
C LEU A 207 -18.38 18.82 -6.45
N GLU A 208 -18.27 19.52 -7.59
CA GLU A 208 -17.68 20.85 -7.72
C GLU A 208 -18.73 21.97 -7.63
N ALA A 209 -20.03 21.66 -7.63
CA ALA A 209 -21.08 22.65 -7.51
C ALA A 209 -20.96 23.43 -6.18
N ILE A 210 -20.95 24.75 -6.26
CA ILE A 210 -20.79 25.66 -5.10
C ILE A 210 -21.83 25.36 -4.02
N GLU A 211 -23.06 25.04 -4.40
CA GLU A 211 -24.15 24.71 -3.47
C GLU A 211 -23.86 23.39 -2.74
N THR A 212 -23.42 22.36 -3.46
CA THR A 212 -23.00 21.08 -2.86
C THR A 212 -21.86 21.26 -1.86
N ILE A 213 -20.85 22.07 -2.22
CA ILE A 213 -19.71 22.38 -1.33
C ILE A 213 -20.19 23.14 -0.10
N ARG A 214 -21.06 24.15 -0.29
CA ARG A 214 -21.60 24.96 0.80
C ARG A 214 -22.43 24.14 1.78
N ASP A 215 -23.30 23.27 1.27
CA ASP A 215 -24.14 22.41 2.10
C ASP A 215 -23.33 21.38 2.88
N LYS A 216 -22.33 20.78 2.24
CA LYS A 216 -21.39 19.89 2.93
C LYS A 216 -20.62 20.62 4.03
N ALA A 217 -20.09 21.80 3.74
CA ALA A 217 -19.36 22.62 4.71
C ALA A 217 -20.26 23.03 5.88
N LYS A 218 -21.49 23.48 5.61
CA LYS A 218 -22.47 23.84 6.63
C LYS A 218 -22.79 22.65 7.53
N ASN A 219 -23.02 21.48 6.94
CA ASN A 219 -23.31 20.26 7.67
C ASN A 219 -22.14 19.85 8.56
N MET A 220 -20.91 19.84 8.04
CA MET A 220 -19.72 19.57 8.84
C MET A 220 -19.60 20.51 10.03
N VAL A 221 -19.77 21.82 9.81
CA VAL A 221 -19.68 22.82 10.89
C VAL A 221 -20.77 22.59 11.95
N THR A 222 -22.02 22.36 11.52
CA THR A 222 -23.12 22.10 12.44
C THR A 222 -22.86 20.87 13.30
N HIS A 223 -22.39 19.79 12.68
CA HIS A 223 -22.10 18.53 13.39
C HIS A 223 -20.92 18.63 14.40
N TYR A 224 -19.97 19.55 14.16
CA TYR A 224 -18.86 19.78 15.09
C TYR A 224 -19.17 20.77 16.23
N VAL A 225 -20.27 21.52 16.13
CA VAL A 225 -20.66 22.54 17.13
C VAL A 225 -21.72 22.02 18.12
N GLU A 226 -22.43 20.96 17.74
CA GLU A 226 -23.33 20.21 18.64
C GLU A 226 -22.58 19.13 19.41
#